data_96dcb03f94d2210b31738d5defbaa902
#
_entry.id   96dcb03f94d2210b31738d5defbaa902
#
_cell.length_a   1.000
_cell.length_b   1.000
_cell.length_c   1.000
_cell.angle_alpha   90.00
_cell.angle_beta   90.00
_cell.angle_gamma   90.00
#
_symmetry.space_group_name_H-M   'P 1'
#
loop_
_entity.id
_entity.type
_entity.pdbx_description
1 polymer ?
#
loop_
_entity_poly.entity_id
_entity_poly.type
_entity_poly.pdbx_seq_one_letter_code
_entity_poly.pdbx_strand_id
1 'polypeptide(L)'
;GKKNIAIYDDPWDPSASAFQLNEVIEGVGCVARDSVQALGDDIIFLSNSGLRSLKRTKIQDKMPLTDLSINVKDEITTHIVNADMDQVKGQYCLCGGYYALSFPDRNITYVFDFKGINPDQTPRVTTWNFETKKTPKALLSTTEGKMYIGGGNSDYAGRVGLYNGYYDVEKSDVTATYGTQSACETA
;
A
#
# COMPACT_ATOMS: atom_id res chain seq x y z
N GLY A 1 8.13 -12.93 9.47
CA GLY A 1 9.41 -13.11 8.72
C GLY A 1 9.18 -13.09 7.21
N LYS A 2 10.25 -13.07 6.40
CA LYS A 2 10.15 -12.97 4.93
C LYS A 2 9.57 -14.23 4.26
N LYS A 3 9.55 -15.36 4.96
CA LYS A 3 9.10 -16.65 4.40
C LYS A 3 8.00 -17.34 5.22
N ASN A 4 7.80 -16.93 6.46
CA ASN A 4 6.84 -17.57 7.35
C ASN A 4 6.07 -16.51 8.15
N ILE A 5 4.80 -16.80 8.47
CA ILE A 5 3.95 -16.04 9.36
C ILE A 5 3.65 -16.93 10.57
N ALA A 6 3.97 -16.46 11.76
CA ALA A 6 3.63 -17.13 13.00
C ALA A 6 2.44 -16.40 13.65
N ILE A 7 1.42 -17.12 14.03
CA ILE A 7 0.22 -16.61 14.68
C ILE A 7 0.23 -17.13 16.12
N TYR A 8 0.14 -16.21 17.07
CA TYR A 8 0.10 -16.50 18.50
C TYR A 8 -1.27 -16.15 19.04
N ASP A 9 -1.72 -16.96 20.00
CA ASP A 9 -2.97 -16.71 20.73
C ASP A 9 -2.70 -15.87 21.97
N ASP A 10 -3.71 -15.11 22.37
CA ASP A 10 -3.84 -14.34 23.59
C ASP A 10 -2.60 -13.54 24.04
N PRO A 11 -2.17 -12.54 23.23
CA PRO A 11 -1.03 -11.71 23.59
C PRO A 11 -1.28 -10.79 24.80
N TRP A 12 -2.52 -10.73 25.28
CA TRP A 12 -2.94 -9.85 26.39
C TRP A 12 -2.91 -10.55 27.76
N ASP A 13 -2.84 -11.89 27.80
CA ASP A 13 -2.67 -12.60 29.04
C ASP A 13 -1.20 -12.56 29.48
N PRO A 14 -0.86 -11.96 30.64
CA PRO A 14 0.52 -11.87 31.12
C PRO A 14 1.07 -13.22 31.57
N SER A 15 0.27 -14.30 31.64
CA SER A 15 0.77 -15.62 31.96
C SER A 15 1.53 -16.22 30.78
N ALA A 16 2.75 -16.72 31.03
CA ALA A 16 3.58 -17.34 29.99
C ALA A 16 2.93 -18.57 29.34
N SER A 17 1.90 -19.14 29.96
CA SER A 17 1.14 -20.28 29.44
C SER A 17 0.06 -19.93 28.44
N ALA A 18 -0.37 -18.67 28.37
CA ALA A 18 -1.40 -18.21 27.44
C ALA A 18 -0.83 -17.75 26.09
N PHE A 19 0.40 -17.24 26.07
CA PHE A 19 1.07 -16.87 24.83
C PHE A 19 1.61 -18.11 24.13
N GLN A 20 0.74 -18.77 23.38
CA GLN A 20 1.07 -20.01 22.66
C GLN A 20 1.08 -19.78 21.15
N LEU A 21 2.01 -20.49 20.48
CA LEU A 21 2.02 -20.53 19.03
C LEU A 21 0.83 -21.37 18.55
N ASN A 22 -0.11 -20.71 17.88
CA ASN A 22 -1.31 -21.35 17.32
C ASN A 22 -1.03 -21.95 15.94
N GLU A 23 -0.44 -21.17 15.05
CA GLU A 23 -0.26 -21.58 13.65
C GLU A 23 1.01 -20.99 13.05
N VAL A 24 1.64 -21.74 12.16
CA VAL A 24 2.74 -21.26 11.31
C VAL A 24 2.35 -21.46 9.85
N ILE A 25 2.21 -20.36 9.11
CA ILE A 25 2.02 -20.40 7.67
C ILE A 25 3.41 -20.33 7.02
N GLU A 26 3.83 -21.42 6.39
CA GLU A 26 5.12 -21.50 5.72
C GLU A 26 5.03 -21.09 4.25
N GLY A 27 6.12 -20.63 3.67
CA GLY A 27 6.22 -20.26 2.25
C GLY A 27 5.66 -18.89 1.93
N VAL A 28 4.99 -18.22 2.87
CA VAL A 28 4.45 -16.87 2.72
C VAL A 28 4.93 -16.02 3.88
N GLY A 29 5.44 -14.83 3.57
CA GLY A 29 5.90 -13.89 4.60
C GLY A 29 5.90 -12.46 4.10
N CYS A 30 6.07 -11.52 5.01
CA CYS A 30 6.15 -10.09 4.71
C CYS A 30 7.58 -9.71 4.35
N VAL A 31 7.77 -9.07 3.18
CA VAL A 31 9.09 -8.61 2.71
C VAL A 31 9.37 -7.16 3.07
N ALA A 32 8.33 -6.34 3.20
CA ALA A 32 8.42 -4.94 3.59
C ALA A 32 7.61 -4.70 4.87
N ARG A 33 8.28 -4.41 5.98
CA ARG A 33 7.65 -4.23 7.29
C ARG A 33 6.53 -3.19 7.27
N ASP A 34 6.79 -2.05 6.64
CA ASP A 34 5.90 -0.91 6.65
C ASP A 34 4.79 -1.00 5.56
N SER A 35 4.65 -2.16 4.91
CA SER A 35 3.52 -2.48 4.04
C SER A 35 2.34 -3.12 4.77
N VAL A 36 2.53 -3.52 6.04
CA VAL A 36 1.49 -4.21 6.81
C VAL A 36 0.43 -3.22 7.25
N GLN A 37 -0.82 -3.46 6.85
CA GLN A 37 -1.97 -2.62 7.20
C GLN A 37 -3.20 -3.46 7.54
N ALA A 38 -3.94 -3.01 8.55
CA ALA A 38 -5.25 -3.59 8.87
C ALA A 38 -6.32 -3.07 7.90
N LEU A 39 -7.13 -3.97 7.37
CA LEU A 39 -8.27 -3.70 6.51
C LEU A 39 -9.51 -4.37 7.10
N GLY A 40 -10.18 -3.67 8.00
CA GLY A 40 -11.28 -4.24 8.77
C GLY A 40 -10.81 -5.41 9.63
N ASP A 41 -11.33 -6.62 9.35
CA ASP A 41 -10.97 -7.87 10.03
C ASP A 41 -9.84 -8.66 9.32
N ASP A 42 -9.17 -8.04 8.36
CA ASP A 42 -8.09 -8.64 7.57
C ASP A 42 -6.78 -7.82 7.69
N ILE A 43 -5.68 -8.43 7.34
CA ILE A 43 -4.37 -7.80 7.28
C ILE A 43 -3.82 -7.93 5.87
N ILE A 44 -3.44 -6.80 5.28
CA ILE A 44 -2.78 -6.75 3.98
C ILE A 44 -1.29 -6.53 4.20
N PHE A 45 -0.47 -7.20 3.40
CA PHE A 45 0.99 -7.08 3.45
C PHE A 45 1.63 -7.42 2.10
N LEU A 46 2.82 -6.88 1.86
CA LEU A 46 3.63 -7.20 0.70
C LEU A 46 4.43 -8.49 0.95
N SER A 47 4.22 -9.50 0.12
CA SER A 47 4.98 -10.76 0.10
C SER A 47 5.92 -10.82 -1.10
N ASN A 48 6.75 -11.86 -1.19
CA ASN A 48 7.62 -12.08 -2.36
C ASN A 48 6.88 -12.23 -3.70
N SER A 49 5.61 -12.63 -3.67
CA SER A 49 4.80 -12.85 -4.88
C SER A 49 3.87 -11.69 -5.21
N GLY A 50 3.80 -10.67 -4.34
CA GLY A 50 2.91 -9.52 -4.51
C GLY A 50 2.14 -9.17 -3.23
N LEU A 51 1.09 -8.37 -3.37
CA LEU A 51 0.24 -7.94 -2.26
C LEU A 51 -0.72 -9.06 -1.84
N ARG A 52 -0.71 -9.43 -0.57
CA ARG A 52 -1.52 -10.52 -0.02
C ARG A 52 -2.40 -10.09 1.14
N SER A 53 -3.49 -10.82 1.30
CA SER A 53 -4.40 -10.81 2.43
C SER A 53 -4.10 -12.01 3.34
N LEU A 54 -3.99 -11.77 4.65
CA LEU A 54 -3.77 -12.85 5.61
C LEU A 54 -4.97 -13.80 5.67
N LYS A 55 -6.19 -13.25 5.70
CA LYS A 55 -7.43 -14.05 5.75
C LYS A 55 -7.56 -14.97 4.54
N ARG A 56 -7.32 -14.45 3.32
CA ARG A 56 -7.33 -15.26 2.10
C ARG A 56 -6.22 -16.32 2.12
N THR A 57 -5.02 -15.94 2.57
CA THR A 57 -3.88 -16.87 2.67
C THR A 57 -4.17 -18.05 3.60
N LYS A 58 -4.88 -17.82 4.72
CA LYS A 58 -5.33 -18.88 5.63
C LYS A 58 -6.36 -19.82 4.99
N ILE A 59 -7.35 -19.25 4.29
CA ILE A 59 -8.48 -20.02 3.71
C ILE A 59 -8.03 -20.89 2.53
N GLN A 60 -7.11 -20.40 1.70
CA GLN A 60 -6.76 -21.03 0.42
C GLN A 60 -5.45 -21.80 0.45
N ASP A 61 -4.96 -22.14 1.64
CA ASP A 61 -3.80 -23.02 1.86
C ASP A 61 -2.60 -22.74 0.95
N LYS A 62 -2.16 -21.45 0.91
CA LYS A 62 -0.94 -20.99 0.21
C LYS A 62 -1.02 -20.90 -1.32
N MET A 63 -2.17 -21.05 -1.93
CA MET A 63 -2.30 -20.95 -3.38
C MET A 63 -1.97 -19.54 -3.92
N PRO A 64 -1.27 -19.43 -5.07
CA PRO A 64 -0.93 -18.14 -5.68
C PRO A 64 -2.14 -17.31 -6.16
N LEU A 65 -3.31 -17.93 -6.26
CA LEU A 65 -4.58 -17.29 -6.64
C LEU A 65 -5.10 -16.25 -5.63
N THR A 66 -4.44 -16.12 -4.48
CA THR A 66 -4.83 -15.19 -3.40
C THR A 66 -4.18 -13.81 -3.50
N ASP A 67 -3.32 -13.60 -4.48
CA ASP A 67 -2.61 -12.33 -4.62
C ASP A 67 -3.57 -11.22 -5.04
N LEU A 68 -3.72 -10.19 -4.19
CA LEU A 68 -4.53 -9.02 -4.49
C LEU A 68 -3.96 -8.21 -5.68
N SER A 69 -2.70 -8.42 -5.99
CA SER A 69 -1.97 -7.75 -7.07
C SER A 69 -1.81 -8.59 -8.33
N ILE A 70 -2.65 -9.61 -8.55
CA ILE A 70 -2.49 -10.52 -9.69
C ILE A 70 -2.42 -9.79 -11.04
N ASN A 71 -3.19 -8.71 -11.19
CA ASN A 71 -3.26 -7.93 -12.43
C ASN A 71 -2.00 -7.10 -12.72
N VAL A 72 -1.14 -6.90 -11.72
CA VAL A 72 0.14 -6.15 -11.81
C VAL A 72 1.29 -6.95 -11.21
N LYS A 73 1.15 -8.28 -11.19
CA LYS A 73 2.07 -9.17 -10.49
C LYS A 73 3.50 -9.07 -11.00
N ASP A 74 3.68 -9.08 -12.31
CA ASP A 74 5.02 -9.07 -12.93
C ASP A 74 5.77 -7.77 -12.64
N GLU A 75 5.07 -6.64 -12.66
CA GLU A 75 5.64 -5.35 -12.32
C GLU A 75 6.03 -5.29 -10.85
N ILE A 76 5.11 -5.66 -9.95
CA ILE A 76 5.37 -5.64 -8.51
C ILE A 76 6.50 -6.59 -8.13
N THR A 77 6.54 -7.80 -8.69
CA THR A 77 7.63 -8.75 -8.41
C THR A 77 8.98 -8.24 -8.91
N THR A 78 9.01 -7.55 -10.04
CA THR A 78 10.21 -6.87 -10.54
C THR A 78 10.68 -5.79 -9.56
N HIS A 79 9.75 -5.01 -9.02
CA HIS A 79 10.09 -4.00 -7.99
C HIS A 79 10.55 -4.64 -6.68
N ILE A 80 9.93 -5.73 -6.23
CA ILE A 80 10.33 -6.45 -5.01
C ILE A 80 11.79 -6.93 -5.09
N VAL A 81 12.21 -7.42 -6.25
CA VAL A 81 13.59 -7.91 -6.44
C VAL A 81 14.61 -6.78 -6.46
N ASN A 82 14.22 -5.61 -7.00
CA ASN A 82 15.16 -4.54 -7.32
C ASN A 82 15.07 -3.32 -6.39
N ALA A 83 14.06 -3.23 -5.52
CA ALA A 83 13.84 -2.10 -4.62
C ALA A 83 14.40 -2.37 -3.22
N ASP A 84 14.69 -1.27 -2.52
CA ASP A 84 15.00 -1.31 -1.09
C ASP A 84 13.70 -1.50 -0.28
N MET A 85 13.48 -2.71 0.23
CA MET A 85 12.26 -3.07 0.96
C MET A 85 12.08 -2.30 2.28
N ASP A 86 13.14 -1.75 2.86
CA ASP A 86 13.05 -0.93 4.07
C ASP A 86 12.44 0.46 3.79
N GLN A 87 12.53 0.91 2.55
CA GLN A 87 11.92 2.17 2.10
C GLN A 87 10.48 2.02 1.63
N VAL A 88 10.02 0.82 1.33
CA VAL A 88 8.65 0.56 0.87
C VAL A 88 7.65 0.90 1.97
N LYS A 89 6.62 1.68 1.62
CA LYS A 89 5.58 2.12 2.55
C LYS A 89 4.21 1.74 2.01
N GLY A 90 3.38 1.20 2.89
CA GLY A 90 1.98 0.93 2.60
C GLY A 90 1.07 1.69 3.55
N GLN A 91 -0.03 2.22 3.04
CA GLN A 91 -1.05 2.88 3.86
C GLN A 91 -2.44 2.62 3.30
N TYR A 92 -3.32 2.16 4.15
CA TYR A 92 -4.74 2.08 3.83
C TYR A 92 -5.45 3.39 4.16
N CYS A 93 -6.16 3.95 3.19
CA CYS A 93 -7.00 5.13 3.34
C CYS A 93 -8.46 4.70 3.57
N LEU A 94 -8.93 4.79 4.80
CA LEU A 94 -10.24 4.30 5.21
C LEU A 94 -11.38 4.97 4.44
N CYS A 95 -11.38 6.30 4.34
CA CYS A 95 -12.43 7.03 3.63
C CYS A 95 -12.36 6.88 2.11
N GLY A 96 -11.15 6.79 1.57
CA GLY A 96 -10.92 6.52 0.16
C GLY A 96 -11.23 5.08 -0.24
N GLY A 97 -11.14 4.13 0.70
CA GLY A 97 -11.32 2.71 0.45
C GLY A 97 -10.22 2.13 -0.43
N TYR A 98 -9.02 2.69 -0.40
CA TYR A 98 -7.88 2.24 -1.18
C TYR A 98 -6.64 2.04 -0.33
N TYR A 99 -5.77 1.16 -0.79
CA TYR A 99 -4.46 0.93 -0.21
C TYR A 99 -3.38 1.43 -1.17
N ALA A 100 -2.53 2.34 -0.71
CA ALA A 100 -1.41 2.87 -1.45
C ALA A 100 -0.12 2.15 -1.03
N LEU A 101 0.63 1.64 -2.01
CA LEU A 101 1.91 0.97 -1.83
C LEU A 101 3.00 1.74 -2.59
N SER A 102 3.86 2.43 -1.87
CA SER A 102 4.90 3.28 -2.45
C SER A 102 6.25 2.57 -2.48
N PHE A 103 6.92 2.65 -3.63
CA PHE A 103 8.31 2.26 -3.87
C PHE A 103 9.14 3.53 -4.17
N PRO A 104 9.66 4.22 -3.15
CA PRO A 104 10.28 5.53 -3.31
C PRO A 104 11.50 5.54 -4.23
N ASP A 105 12.31 4.47 -4.18
CA ASP A 105 13.51 4.30 -5.01
C ASP A 105 13.19 3.97 -6.47
N ARG A 106 11.94 3.58 -6.77
CA ARG A 106 11.42 3.31 -8.12
C ARG A 106 10.51 4.40 -8.66
N ASN A 107 10.26 5.43 -7.87
CA ASN A 107 9.39 6.55 -8.22
C ASN A 107 7.97 6.12 -8.64
N ILE A 108 7.42 5.09 -8.00
CA ILE A 108 6.08 4.57 -8.31
C ILE A 108 5.30 4.28 -7.04
N THR A 109 3.99 4.52 -7.09
CA THR A 109 3.05 4.13 -6.04
C THR A 109 1.89 3.39 -6.69
N TYR A 110 1.66 2.15 -6.28
CA TYR A 110 0.49 1.38 -6.67
C TYR A 110 -0.67 1.70 -5.73
N VAL A 111 -1.86 1.89 -6.30
CA VAL A 111 -3.08 2.18 -5.56
C VAL A 111 -4.09 1.09 -5.86
N PHE A 112 -4.45 0.35 -4.84
CA PHE A 112 -5.42 -0.74 -4.88
C PHE A 112 -6.76 -0.24 -4.36
N ASP A 113 -7.74 -0.10 -5.25
CA ASP A 113 -9.08 0.36 -4.91
C ASP A 113 -9.96 -0.83 -4.50
N PHE A 114 -10.32 -0.88 -3.21
CA PHE A 114 -11.18 -1.91 -2.65
C PHE A 114 -12.68 -1.58 -2.75
N LYS A 115 -13.05 -0.38 -3.20
CA LYS A 115 -14.44 -0.06 -3.54
C LYS A 115 -14.81 -0.58 -4.93
N GLY A 116 -13.83 -0.64 -5.83
CA GLY A 116 -13.98 -1.14 -7.19
C GLY A 116 -13.40 -2.55 -7.34
N ILE A 117 -14.12 -3.58 -6.87
CA ILE A 117 -13.67 -4.97 -6.98
C ILE A 117 -14.01 -5.51 -8.37
N ASN A 118 -13.04 -6.14 -9.01
CA ASN A 118 -13.23 -6.85 -10.28
C ASN A 118 -14.04 -8.16 -10.09
N PRO A 119 -14.58 -8.75 -11.18
CA PRO A 119 -15.32 -10.01 -11.09
C PRO A 119 -14.51 -11.19 -10.50
N ASP A 120 -13.19 -11.16 -10.62
CA ASP A 120 -12.25 -12.12 -10.03
C ASP A 120 -11.93 -11.85 -8.55
N GLN A 121 -12.67 -10.92 -7.92
CA GLN A 121 -12.50 -10.49 -6.53
C GLN A 121 -11.16 -9.79 -6.23
N THR A 122 -10.46 -9.33 -7.25
CA THR A 122 -9.27 -8.48 -7.08
C THR A 122 -9.63 -7.00 -7.06
N PRO A 123 -8.89 -6.15 -6.32
CA PRO A 123 -9.07 -4.71 -6.37
C PRO A 123 -8.65 -4.16 -7.74
N ARG A 124 -9.24 -3.06 -8.15
CA ARG A 124 -8.72 -2.28 -9.28
C ARG A 124 -7.39 -1.68 -8.88
N VAL A 125 -6.43 -1.70 -9.81
CA VAL A 125 -5.10 -1.16 -9.57
C VAL A 125 -4.83 0.00 -10.50
N THR A 126 -4.37 1.10 -9.93
CA THR A 126 -3.85 2.26 -10.66
C THR A 126 -2.45 2.58 -10.16
N THR A 127 -1.67 3.31 -10.95
CA THR A 127 -0.35 3.78 -10.56
C THR A 127 -0.34 5.29 -10.44
N TRP A 128 0.25 5.79 -9.36
CA TRP A 128 0.54 7.20 -9.20
C TRP A 128 2.02 7.43 -9.43
N ASN A 129 2.33 8.26 -10.40
CA ASN A 129 3.66 8.75 -10.65
C ASN A 129 3.77 10.16 -10.09
N PHE A 130 4.63 10.33 -9.12
CA PHE A 130 5.02 11.64 -8.64
C PHE A 130 6.15 12.16 -9.51
N GLU A 131 6.29 13.49 -9.62
CA GLU A 131 7.46 14.06 -10.28
C GLU A 131 8.76 13.41 -9.74
N THR A 132 9.78 13.34 -10.59
CA THR A 132 11.05 12.68 -10.28
C THR A 132 11.53 13.03 -8.87
N LYS A 133 11.75 12.02 -8.03
CA LYS A 133 12.20 12.12 -6.64
C LYS A 133 11.15 12.66 -5.63
N LYS A 134 9.88 12.79 -5.98
CA LYS A 134 8.81 13.21 -5.06
C LYS A 134 7.95 12.06 -4.55
N THR A 135 8.28 10.82 -4.89
CA THR A 135 7.53 9.65 -4.43
C THR A 135 7.48 9.59 -2.90
N PRO A 136 6.35 9.30 -2.32
CA PRO A 136 6.16 9.28 -0.88
C PRO A 136 7.12 8.34 -0.16
N LYS A 137 7.85 8.86 0.81
CA LYS A 137 8.63 8.07 1.79
C LYS A 137 7.88 7.83 3.09
N ALA A 138 6.81 8.56 3.31
CA ALA A 138 5.90 8.35 4.42
C ALA A 138 4.47 8.60 3.95
N LEU A 139 3.56 7.78 4.40
CA LEU A 139 2.13 7.86 4.14
C LEU A 139 1.40 7.77 5.47
N LEU A 140 0.38 8.60 5.66
CA LEU A 140 -0.47 8.58 6.83
C LEU A 140 -1.92 8.87 6.43
N SER A 141 -2.82 8.00 6.82
CA SER A 141 -4.26 8.26 6.73
C SER A 141 -4.83 8.58 8.12
N THR A 142 -5.60 9.64 8.20
CA THR A 142 -6.30 10.02 9.45
C THR A 142 -7.68 9.37 9.51
N THR A 143 -8.26 9.33 10.69
CA THR A 143 -9.65 8.88 10.91
C THR A 143 -10.68 9.75 10.21
N GLU A 144 -10.34 11.01 9.92
CA GLU A 144 -11.16 11.94 9.13
C GLU A 144 -11.08 11.67 7.62
N GLY A 145 -10.27 10.71 7.19
CA GLY A 145 -10.11 10.32 5.79
C GLY A 145 -9.14 11.15 4.98
N LYS A 146 -8.38 12.01 5.65
CA LYS A 146 -7.33 12.76 4.99
C LYS A 146 -6.07 11.90 4.86
N MET A 147 -5.45 11.94 3.70
CA MET A 147 -4.18 11.26 3.45
C MET A 147 -3.05 12.29 3.39
N TYR A 148 -2.06 12.11 4.24
CA TYR A 148 -0.85 12.92 4.25
C TYR A 148 0.29 12.17 3.60
N ILE A 149 1.10 12.89 2.84
CA ILE A 149 2.23 12.36 2.08
C ILE A 149 3.49 13.08 2.55
N GLY A 150 4.43 12.31 3.06
CA GLY A 150 5.76 12.82 3.44
C GLY A 150 6.72 12.80 2.25
N GLY A 151 7.37 13.93 1.98
CA GLY A 151 8.24 14.11 0.82
C GLY A 151 9.52 13.28 0.87
N GLY A 152 9.99 12.90 -0.32
CA GLY A 152 11.10 11.98 -0.52
C GLY A 152 12.40 12.56 -1.08
N ASN A 153 12.44 13.81 -1.51
CA ASN A 153 13.62 14.43 -2.14
C ASN A 153 14.31 15.45 -1.22
N SER A 154 15.59 15.78 -1.50
CA SER A 154 16.33 16.83 -0.83
C SER A 154 15.59 18.16 -0.78
N ASP A 155 14.89 18.54 -1.85
CA ASP A 155 14.13 19.77 -1.96
C ASP A 155 12.78 19.72 -1.21
N TYR A 156 12.30 18.52 -0.92
CA TYR A 156 11.03 18.22 -0.23
C TYR A 156 11.24 17.44 1.07
N ALA A 157 12.48 17.20 1.48
CA ALA A 157 12.78 16.54 2.74
C ALA A 157 12.16 17.32 3.91
N GLY A 158 11.46 16.60 4.77
CA GLY A 158 10.75 17.20 5.91
C GLY A 158 9.44 17.91 5.57
N ARG A 159 9.01 17.93 4.31
CA ARG A 159 7.69 18.48 3.95
C ARG A 159 6.63 17.39 4.02
N VAL A 160 5.47 17.77 4.55
CA VAL A 160 4.26 16.95 4.56
C VAL A 160 3.21 17.67 3.73
N GLY A 161 2.70 16.99 2.71
CA GLY A 161 1.60 17.46 1.88
C GLY A 161 0.31 16.73 2.23
N LEU A 162 -0.82 17.43 2.12
CA LEU A 162 -2.14 16.81 2.13
C LEU A 162 -2.46 16.36 0.69
N TYR A 163 -2.84 15.08 0.53
CA TYR A 163 -3.39 14.62 -0.73
C TYR A 163 -4.80 15.21 -0.91
N ASN A 164 -4.95 16.02 -1.91
CA ASN A 164 -6.20 16.76 -2.17
C ASN A 164 -6.86 16.37 -3.50
N GLY A 165 -6.54 15.20 -4.00
CA GLY A 165 -7.09 14.69 -5.24
C GLY A 165 -6.04 14.44 -6.32
N TYR A 166 -6.50 13.97 -7.45
CA TYR A 166 -5.71 13.62 -8.61
C TYR A 166 -6.06 14.55 -9.78
N TYR A 167 -5.05 15.01 -10.47
CA TYR A 167 -5.20 15.83 -11.67
C TYR A 167 -4.64 15.09 -12.88
N ASP A 168 -5.43 14.95 -13.91
CA ASP A 168 -5.06 14.30 -15.17
C ASP A 168 -4.25 15.21 -16.12
N VAL A 169 -3.98 16.44 -15.70
CA VAL A 169 -3.28 17.43 -16.51
C VAL A 169 -2.02 17.93 -15.81
N GLU A 170 -0.98 18.21 -16.56
CA GLU A 170 0.22 18.83 -16.03
C GLU A 170 -0.08 20.26 -15.52
N LYS A 171 0.72 20.73 -14.57
CA LYS A 171 0.55 22.06 -13.99
C LYS A 171 0.59 23.17 -15.02
N SER A 172 1.38 23.02 -16.09
CA SER A 172 1.43 23.92 -17.23
C SER A 172 0.10 24.00 -17.96
N ASP A 173 -0.56 22.86 -18.14
CA ASP A 173 -1.85 22.74 -18.83
C ASP A 173 -2.98 23.32 -17.99
N VAL A 174 -2.94 23.10 -16.68
CA VAL A 174 -3.87 23.72 -15.72
C VAL A 174 -3.76 25.25 -15.79
N THR A 175 -2.55 25.77 -15.76
CA THR A 175 -2.33 27.23 -15.82
C THR A 175 -2.76 27.83 -17.17
N ALA A 176 -2.50 27.11 -18.27
CA ALA A 176 -2.87 27.56 -19.61
C ALA A 176 -4.38 27.51 -19.86
N THR A 177 -5.07 26.49 -19.34
CA THR A 177 -6.50 26.26 -19.62
C THR A 177 -7.41 26.97 -18.61
N TYR A 178 -7.05 26.98 -17.34
CA TYR A 178 -7.92 27.48 -16.27
C TYR A 178 -7.40 28.71 -15.54
N GLY A 179 -6.18 29.16 -15.84
CA GLY A 179 -5.53 30.30 -15.19
C GLY A 179 -5.00 30.03 -13.78
N THR A 180 -5.67 29.19 -12.99
CA THR A 180 -5.24 28.77 -11.65
C THR A 180 -5.69 27.35 -11.36
N GLN A 181 -5.01 26.68 -10.45
CA GLN A 181 -5.39 25.36 -9.97
C GLN A 181 -6.81 25.33 -9.39
N SER A 182 -7.20 26.36 -8.64
CA SER A 182 -8.53 26.50 -8.06
C SER A 182 -9.64 26.58 -9.13
N ALA A 183 -9.37 27.20 -10.27
CA ALA A 183 -10.34 27.26 -11.37
C ALA A 183 -10.52 25.89 -12.06
N CYS A 184 -9.48 25.06 -12.09
CA CYS A 184 -9.59 23.69 -12.60
C CYS A 184 -10.43 22.79 -11.68
N GLU A 185 -10.32 22.98 -10.36
CA GLU A 185 -11.08 22.20 -9.37
C GLU A 185 -12.59 22.47 -9.40
N THR A 186 -13.01 23.60 -9.94
CA THR A 186 -14.40 24.04 -10.01
C THR A 186 -15.06 23.80 -11.37
N ALA A 187 -14.30 23.38 -12.36
CA ALA A 187 -14.77 23.11 -13.73
C ALA A 187 -15.09 21.64 -13.94
#